data_a098c83689c78296b60fd2ef5b46713d
#
_entry.id   a098c83689c78296b60fd2ef5b46713d
#
_cell.length_a   1.000
_cell.length_b   1.000
_cell.length_c   1.000
_cell.angle_alpha   90.00
_cell.angle_beta   90.00
_cell.angle_gamma   90.00
#
_symmetry.space_group_name_H-M   'P 1'
#
loop_
_entity.id
_entity.type
_entity.pdbx_description
1 polymer ?
#
loop_
_entity_poly.entity_id
_entity_poly.type
_entity_poly.pdbx_seq_one_letter_code
_entity_poly.pdbx_strand_id
1 'polypeptide(L)'
;MFAGRGRRIVRGISRAAWLPCAACLLVAAATSMPAAPARAQSWPAARGLPPVVVGGEAGDSLLAREIQAMAESALASYPLAERPRDLSPISITIAPDHERFMEWSRGRSPEWAAGLILERGRSILLEKQYLADAGRAWQLVAHEVAHVVLDRRLRGNPVPLWFHEGWAQEHAAEWDGDALWRLSWASWTRTAIPLGELRHGFPYSGPRAALAYAESQAAVQDLRHDAEAWAHLLELLEAGERFETALSVAVGRGQAEFEAHFDGEVMGGFRRWGLLFGGTSLFGLMALIFLVAIGRYLRRRRAYAGADSDPEPYGPWSGRRRGLGRRRVKG
;
A
#
# COMPACT_ATOMS: atom_id res chain seq x y z
N MET A 1 4.38 -11.51 -59.20
CA MET A 1 5.37 -10.43 -59.17
C MET A 1 4.68 -9.24 -58.51
N PHE A 2 4.93 -9.02 -57.23
CA PHE A 2 4.99 -7.81 -56.46
C PHE A 2 5.04 -8.18 -54.98
N ALA A 3 6.26 -8.14 -54.44
CA ALA A 3 6.54 -8.33 -53.04
C ALA A 3 6.34 -6.98 -52.34
N GLY A 4 5.39 -6.93 -51.37
CA GLY A 4 5.19 -5.83 -50.46
C GLY A 4 5.84 -6.16 -49.13
N ARG A 5 7.07 -5.66 -48.87
CA ARG A 5 7.72 -5.73 -47.55
C ARG A 5 7.04 -4.81 -46.57
N GLY A 6 6.25 -5.36 -45.66
CA GLY A 6 5.78 -4.66 -44.48
C GLY A 6 6.94 -4.44 -43.50
N ARG A 7 7.43 -3.22 -43.38
CA ARG A 7 8.37 -2.80 -42.33
C ARG A 7 7.65 -2.80 -40.99
N ARG A 8 7.96 -3.74 -40.12
CA ARG A 8 7.64 -3.64 -38.70
C ARG A 8 8.46 -2.48 -38.12
N ILE A 9 7.78 -1.42 -37.79
CA ILE A 9 8.34 -0.36 -36.93
C ILE A 9 8.30 -0.92 -35.51
N VAL A 10 9.39 -1.53 -35.06
CA VAL A 10 9.65 -1.78 -33.67
C VAL A 10 9.96 -0.42 -33.05
N ARG A 11 8.94 0.24 -32.50
CA ARG A 11 9.16 1.39 -31.64
C ARG A 11 9.87 0.87 -30.40
N GLY A 12 11.17 1.19 -30.31
CA GLY A 12 11.94 0.99 -29.10
C GLY A 12 11.25 1.71 -27.96
N ILE A 13 10.73 0.93 -27.01
CA ILE A 13 10.26 1.45 -25.73
C ILE A 13 11.52 1.98 -25.04
N SER A 14 11.64 3.28 -25.01
CA SER A 14 12.64 4.01 -24.26
C SER A 14 12.60 3.48 -22.82
N ARG A 15 13.77 3.12 -22.30
CA ARG A 15 14.01 2.87 -20.87
C ARG A 15 13.84 4.20 -20.13
N ALA A 16 12.60 4.71 -20.09
CA ALA A 16 12.25 5.82 -19.23
C ALA A 16 12.36 5.31 -17.79
N ALA A 17 13.32 5.88 -17.10
CA ALA A 17 13.58 5.63 -15.69
C ALA A 17 12.27 5.68 -14.91
N TRP A 18 12.00 4.62 -14.18
CA TRP A 18 11.01 4.55 -13.12
C TRP A 18 11.42 5.55 -12.02
N LEU A 19 11.08 6.80 -12.21
CA LEU A 19 11.03 7.79 -11.15
C LEU A 19 9.63 7.64 -10.55
N PRO A 20 9.49 7.15 -9.31
CA PRO A 20 8.21 7.24 -8.63
C PRO A 20 7.85 8.71 -8.54
N CYS A 21 6.62 9.00 -8.86
CA CYS A 21 6.07 10.35 -8.81
C CYS A 21 6.33 10.92 -7.41
N ALA A 22 7.11 11.99 -7.33
CA ALA A 22 7.44 12.68 -6.07
C ALA A 22 6.17 13.16 -5.31
N ALA A 23 5.00 13.11 -5.95
CA ALA A 23 3.71 13.38 -5.35
C ALA A 23 3.26 12.30 -4.34
N CYS A 24 3.69 11.04 -4.49
CA CYS A 24 3.37 9.99 -3.51
C CYS A 24 4.19 10.10 -2.21
N LEU A 25 5.33 10.79 -2.24
CA LEU A 25 6.21 10.94 -1.07
C LEU A 25 5.76 12.06 -0.10
N LEU A 26 4.95 13.01 -0.56
CA LEU A 26 4.45 14.11 0.29
C LEU A 26 3.20 13.73 1.11
N VAL A 27 2.53 12.63 0.79
CA VAL A 27 1.33 12.18 1.53
C VAL A 27 1.69 11.31 2.74
N ALA A 28 2.83 10.65 2.74
CA ALA A 28 3.25 9.78 3.86
C ALA A 28 3.84 10.52 5.07
N ALA A 29 4.14 11.82 4.96
CA ALA A 29 4.76 12.60 6.05
C ALA A 29 3.81 13.56 6.77
N ALA A 30 2.56 13.63 6.39
CA ALA A 30 1.65 14.61 7.00
C ALA A 30 0.22 14.07 7.05
N THR A 31 -0.09 13.16 7.96
CA THR A 31 -1.44 13.13 8.52
C THR A 31 -1.57 12.14 9.69
N SER A 32 -1.01 12.47 10.82
CA SER A 32 -1.75 12.27 12.07
C SER A 32 -2.72 13.45 12.21
N MET A 33 -3.70 13.55 11.34
CA MET A 33 -4.83 14.42 11.59
C MET A 33 -5.78 13.72 12.56
N PRO A 34 -6.16 14.37 13.67
CA PRO A 34 -7.22 13.84 14.50
C PRO A 34 -8.47 13.72 13.61
N ALA A 35 -9.11 12.54 13.64
CA ALA A 35 -10.36 12.32 12.95
C ALA A 35 -11.35 13.41 13.36
N ALA A 36 -11.70 14.28 12.42
CA ALA A 36 -12.77 15.22 12.62
C ALA A 36 -14.06 14.44 12.90
N PRO A 37 -14.86 14.80 13.91
CA PRO A 37 -16.13 14.13 14.15
C PRO A 37 -16.97 14.25 12.88
N ALA A 38 -17.37 13.11 12.31
CA ALA A 38 -18.23 13.06 11.15
C ALA A 38 -19.56 13.74 11.48
N ARG A 39 -19.68 15.02 11.14
CA ARG A 39 -20.97 15.65 11.00
C ARG A 39 -21.68 14.91 9.87
N ALA A 40 -22.83 14.33 10.17
CA ALA A 40 -23.75 13.80 9.19
C ALA A 40 -24.10 14.93 8.19
N GLN A 41 -23.32 15.07 7.14
CA GLN A 41 -23.66 15.89 5.99
C GLN A 41 -24.48 14.98 5.09
N SER A 42 -25.78 15.27 4.97
CA SER A 42 -26.60 14.70 3.91
C SER A 42 -26.06 15.21 2.57
N TRP A 43 -25.20 14.45 1.96
CA TRP A 43 -24.79 14.68 0.57
C TRP A 43 -26.02 14.38 -0.30
N PRO A 44 -26.41 15.27 -1.21
CA PRO A 44 -27.39 14.92 -2.22
C PRO A 44 -26.85 13.68 -2.92
N ALA A 45 -27.65 12.60 -2.99
CA ALA A 45 -27.31 11.38 -3.69
C ALA A 45 -26.68 11.75 -5.03
N ALA A 46 -25.39 11.45 -5.21
CA ALA A 46 -24.67 11.89 -6.38
C ALA A 46 -25.35 11.28 -7.59
N ARG A 47 -25.83 12.12 -8.53
CA ARG A 47 -26.56 11.66 -9.71
C ARG A 47 -25.76 10.57 -10.41
N GLY A 48 -26.37 9.41 -10.64
CA GLY A 48 -25.75 8.30 -11.34
C GLY A 48 -25.00 7.30 -10.46
N LEU A 49 -25.31 7.24 -9.15
CA LEU A 49 -24.85 6.18 -8.25
C LEU A 49 -26.04 5.33 -7.74
N PRO A 50 -25.82 4.04 -7.45
CA PRO A 50 -26.85 3.19 -6.86
C PRO A 50 -27.22 3.69 -5.45
N PRO A 51 -28.51 3.68 -5.08
CA PRO A 51 -28.90 3.96 -3.71
C PRO A 51 -28.45 2.85 -2.78
N VAL A 52 -28.09 3.23 -1.55
CA VAL A 52 -27.69 2.31 -0.49
C VAL A 52 -28.81 2.20 0.54
N VAL A 53 -29.20 0.97 0.90
CA VAL A 53 -30.18 0.68 1.91
C VAL A 53 -29.54 -0.18 2.99
N VAL A 54 -29.54 0.30 4.24
CA VAL A 54 -28.94 -0.44 5.35
C VAL A 54 -30.03 -0.95 6.28
N GLY A 55 -30.02 -2.27 6.50
CA GLY A 55 -30.88 -2.98 7.45
C GLY A 55 -30.08 -3.53 8.63
N GLY A 56 -30.71 -3.60 9.78
CA GLY A 56 -30.17 -4.18 11.01
C GLY A 56 -31.25 -4.37 12.05
N GLU A 57 -30.89 -4.75 13.27
CA GLU A 57 -31.86 -4.85 14.36
C GLU A 57 -32.44 -3.50 14.77
N ALA A 58 -33.62 -3.49 15.36
CA ALA A 58 -34.42 -2.28 15.66
C ALA A 58 -33.73 -1.23 16.55
N GLY A 59 -32.61 -1.57 17.22
CA GLY A 59 -31.79 -0.63 18.02
C GLY A 59 -30.65 0.07 17.29
N ASP A 60 -30.36 -0.33 16.06
CA ASP A 60 -29.12 0.08 15.34
C ASP A 60 -29.32 1.23 14.33
N SER A 61 -30.38 2.02 14.48
CA SER A 61 -30.73 3.07 13.52
C SER A 61 -29.62 4.13 13.31
N LEU A 62 -28.83 4.43 14.34
CA LEU A 62 -27.69 5.35 14.22
C LEU A 62 -26.54 4.70 13.43
N LEU A 63 -26.15 3.49 13.84
CA LEU A 63 -25.12 2.72 13.14
C LEU A 63 -25.49 2.49 11.67
N ALA A 64 -26.75 2.15 11.39
CA ALA A 64 -27.22 1.96 10.00
C ALA A 64 -27.04 3.23 9.16
N ARG A 65 -27.32 4.43 9.71
CA ARG A 65 -27.09 5.70 9.01
C ARG A 65 -25.60 5.99 8.79
N GLU A 66 -24.75 5.69 9.77
CA GLU A 66 -23.30 5.85 9.63
C GLU A 66 -22.74 4.94 8.54
N ILE A 67 -23.13 3.67 8.52
CA ILE A 67 -22.74 2.70 7.49
C ILE A 67 -23.26 3.12 6.12
N GLN A 68 -24.49 3.60 6.03
CA GLN A 68 -25.05 4.14 4.79
C GLN A 68 -24.21 5.31 4.27
N ALA A 69 -23.90 6.29 5.13
CA ALA A 69 -23.07 7.43 4.75
C ALA A 69 -21.66 7.03 4.30
N MET A 70 -21.06 6.04 4.97
CA MET A 70 -19.76 5.47 4.56
C MET A 70 -19.86 4.85 3.17
N ALA A 71 -20.84 4.01 2.91
CA ALA A 71 -21.02 3.35 1.63
C ALA A 71 -21.31 4.33 0.48
N GLU A 72 -22.16 5.33 0.72
CA GLU A 72 -22.44 6.41 -0.25
C GLU A 72 -21.19 7.24 -0.55
N SER A 73 -20.37 7.54 0.46
CA SER A 73 -19.11 8.24 0.30
C SER A 73 -18.09 7.40 -0.48
N ALA A 74 -17.99 6.10 -0.18
CA ALA A 74 -17.15 5.18 -0.94
C ALA A 74 -17.56 5.14 -2.41
N LEU A 75 -18.87 4.99 -2.72
CA LEU A 75 -19.39 5.03 -4.09
C LEU A 75 -19.07 6.34 -4.81
N ALA A 76 -19.14 7.46 -4.11
CA ALA A 76 -18.88 8.78 -4.69
C ALA A 76 -17.40 8.98 -5.08
N SER A 77 -16.49 8.27 -4.43
CA SER A 77 -15.04 8.37 -4.67
C SER A 77 -14.58 7.74 -6.00
N TYR A 78 -15.40 6.87 -6.61
CA TYR A 78 -15.02 6.17 -7.84
C TYR A 78 -14.91 7.10 -9.04
N PRO A 79 -13.82 7.01 -9.83
CA PRO A 79 -13.72 7.63 -11.15
C PRO A 79 -14.88 7.20 -12.06
N LEU A 80 -15.32 8.07 -12.95
CA LEU A 80 -16.46 7.79 -13.83
C LEU A 80 -16.30 6.49 -14.65
N ALA A 81 -15.06 6.20 -15.09
CA ALA A 81 -14.75 5.01 -15.87
C ALA A 81 -14.92 3.70 -15.07
N GLU A 82 -14.84 3.78 -13.73
CA GLU A 82 -14.89 2.64 -12.81
C GLU A 82 -16.28 2.45 -12.19
N ARG A 83 -17.19 3.43 -12.33
CA ARG A 83 -18.53 3.36 -11.74
C ARG A 83 -19.37 2.23 -12.32
N PRO A 84 -20.18 1.57 -11.48
CA PRO A 84 -21.09 0.55 -11.97
C PRO A 84 -22.15 1.18 -12.90
N ARG A 85 -22.55 0.47 -13.94
CA ARG A 85 -23.66 0.89 -14.81
C ARG A 85 -25.03 0.41 -14.30
N ASP A 86 -25.03 -0.65 -13.51
CA ASP A 86 -26.21 -1.12 -12.78
C ASP A 86 -26.43 -0.25 -11.54
N LEU A 87 -27.46 0.58 -11.57
CA LEU A 87 -27.86 1.49 -10.51
C LEU A 87 -28.93 0.89 -9.58
N SER A 88 -29.16 -0.41 -9.62
CA SER A 88 -30.05 -1.08 -8.65
C SER A 88 -29.56 -0.85 -7.21
N PRO A 89 -30.44 -0.81 -6.21
CA PRO A 89 -30.05 -0.59 -4.83
C PRO A 89 -28.99 -1.59 -4.34
N ILE A 90 -28.08 -1.12 -3.49
CA ILE A 90 -27.16 -1.96 -2.72
C ILE A 90 -27.76 -2.14 -1.34
N SER A 91 -28.03 -3.38 -0.96
CA SER A 91 -28.53 -3.71 0.37
C SER A 91 -27.37 -4.08 1.28
N ILE A 92 -27.26 -3.42 2.45
CA ILE A 92 -26.28 -3.77 3.48
C ILE A 92 -27.05 -4.28 4.69
N THR A 93 -26.73 -5.46 5.17
CA THR A 93 -27.34 -6.06 6.37
C THR A 93 -26.28 -6.19 7.46
N ILE A 94 -26.58 -5.71 8.68
CA ILE A 94 -25.70 -5.79 9.83
C ILE A 94 -26.13 -6.96 10.70
N ALA A 95 -25.30 -7.99 10.80
CA ALA A 95 -25.50 -9.11 11.71
C ALA A 95 -25.11 -8.68 13.15
N PRO A 96 -25.94 -8.90 14.16
CA PRO A 96 -25.68 -8.45 15.51
C PRO A 96 -24.49 -9.13 16.19
N ASP A 97 -24.21 -10.37 15.78
CA ASP A 97 -23.13 -11.20 16.32
C ASP A 97 -22.65 -12.20 15.28
N HIS A 98 -21.60 -12.94 15.63
CA HIS A 98 -20.96 -13.94 14.76
C HIS A 98 -21.88 -15.10 14.43
N GLU A 99 -22.72 -15.55 15.37
CA GLU A 99 -23.65 -16.66 15.14
C GLU A 99 -24.65 -16.32 14.02
N ARG A 100 -25.24 -15.12 14.10
CA ARG A 100 -26.15 -14.60 13.06
C ARG A 100 -25.43 -14.35 11.74
N PHE A 101 -24.20 -13.86 11.79
CA PHE A 101 -23.39 -13.68 10.59
C PHE A 101 -23.17 -15.03 9.87
N MET A 102 -22.79 -16.06 10.59
CA MET A 102 -22.59 -17.41 10.04
C MET A 102 -23.90 -18.03 9.54
N GLU A 103 -25.01 -17.85 10.27
CA GLU A 103 -26.34 -18.32 9.85
C GLU A 103 -26.77 -17.64 8.54
N TRP A 104 -26.68 -16.30 8.45
CA TRP A 104 -27.13 -15.55 7.28
C TRP A 104 -26.20 -15.71 6.09
N SER A 105 -24.91 -15.95 6.31
CA SER A 105 -23.97 -16.31 5.25
C SER A 105 -24.21 -17.71 4.69
N ARG A 106 -25.01 -18.54 5.37
CA ARG A 106 -25.27 -19.96 5.02
C ARG A 106 -23.99 -20.78 4.91
N GLY A 107 -23.02 -20.54 5.78
CA GLY A 107 -21.72 -21.20 5.77
C GLY A 107 -20.85 -20.90 4.56
N ARG A 108 -21.14 -19.82 3.80
CA ARG A 108 -20.33 -19.39 2.66
C ARG A 108 -19.16 -18.52 3.09
N SER A 109 -19.23 -17.94 4.29
CA SER A 109 -18.18 -17.09 4.83
C SER A 109 -17.14 -17.94 5.55
N PRO A 110 -15.84 -17.64 5.37
CA PRO A 110 -14.82 -18.12 6.29
C PRO A 110 -15.09 -17.59 7.71
N GLU A 111 -14.71 -18.36 8.75
CA GLU A 111 -14.92 -17.99 10.16
C GLU A 111 -14.30 -16.65 10.57
N TRP A 112 -13.33 -16.17 9.81
CA TRP A 112 -12.58 -14.92 10.08
C TRP A 112 -13.07 -13.72 9.28
N ALA A 113 -14.05 -13.89 8.37
CA ALA A 113 -14.52 -12.79 7.53
C ALA A 113 -15.40 -11.82 8.33
N ALA A 114 -15.13 -10.54 8.20
CA ALA A 114 -15.90 -9.45 8.81
C ALA A 114 -17.07 -8.99 7.93
N GLY A 115 -16.97 -9.25 6.62
CA GLY A 115 -17.95 -8.92 5.60
C GLY A 115 -18.10 -10.04 4.58
N LEU A 116 -19.20 -10.03 3.84
CA LEU A 116 -19.47 -10.99 2.77
C LEU A 116 -20.44 -10.40 1.76
N ILE A 117 -20.14 -10.60 0.47
CA ILE A 117 -21.07 -10.26 -0.59
C ILE A 117 -22.00 -11.42 -0.88
N LEU A 118 -23.28 -11.13 -0.91
CA LEU A 118 -24.35 -12.05 -1.24
C LEU A 118 -24.99 -11.65 -2.58
N GLU A 119 -25.71 -12.61 -3.19
CA GLU A 119 -26.55 -12.35 -4.36
C GLU A 119 -25.82 -11.69 -5.55
N ARG A 120 -24.58 -12.08 -5.82
CA ARG A 120 -23.80 -11.56 -6.96
C ARG A 120 -23.74 -10.03 -6.98
N GLY A 121 -23.23 -9.44 -5.92
CA GLY A 121 -22.99 -8.01 -5.86
C GLY A 121 -24.24 -7.15 -5.60
N ARG A 122 -25.32 -7.72 -5.02
CA ARG A 122 -26.53 -6.95 -4.64
C ARG A 122 -26.62 -6.66 -3.16
N SER A 123 -26.09 -7.55 -2.34
CA SER A 123 -26.22 -7.46 -0.88
C SER A 123 -24.87 -7.67 -0.21
N ILE A 124 -24.60 -6.86 0.80
CA ILE A 124 -23.44 -6.96 1.69
C ILE A 124 -23.94 -7.39 3.05
N LEU A 125 -23.28 -8.35 3.67
CA LEU A 125 -23.49 -8.77 5.04
C LEU A 125 -22.27 -8.36 5.85
N LEU A 126 -22.47 -7.59 6.92
CA LEU A 126 -21.39 -7.10 7.82
C LEU A 126 -21.64 -7.64 9.23
N GLU A 127 -20.58 -7.95 9.95
CA GLU A 127 -20.64 -8.33 11.35
C GLU A 127 -20.43 -7.10 12.25
N LYS A 128 -21.37 -6.86 13.18
CA LYS A 128 -21.42 -5.65 14.02
C LYS A 128 -20.16 -5.40 14.85
N GLN A 129 -19.50 -6.45 15.34
CA GLN A 129 -18.31 -6.28 16.18
C GLN A 129 -17.15 -5.57 15.45
N TYR A 130 -17.04 -5.68 14.13
CA TYR A 130 -16.01 -5.03 13.33
C TYR A 130 -16.35 -3.57 12.99
N LEU A 131 -17.55 -3.10 13.34
CA LEU A 131 -18.03 -1.75 13.08
C LEU A 131 -17.87 -0.81 14.29
N ALA A 132 -17.30 -1.27 15.39
CA ALA A 132 -17.13 -0.49 16.61
C ALA A 132 -16.10 0.64 16.50
N ASP A 133 -15.07 0.48 15.68
CA ASP A 133 -14.07 1.50 15.37
C ASP A 133 -14.39 2.14 14.01
N ALA A 134 -14.54 3.45 13.98
CA ALA A 134 -14.99 4.17 12.78
C ALA A 134 -14.01 4.05 11.60
N GLY A 135 -12.69 3.97 11.86
CA GLY A 135 -11.69 3.81 10.81
C GLY A 135 -11.74 2.41 10.18
N ARG A 136 -11.84 1.39 11.02
CA ARG A 136 -11.99 0.00 10.56
C ARG A 136 -13.33 -0.23 9.87
N ALA A 137 -14.41 0.36 10.40
CA ALA A 137 -15.73 0.31 9.78
C ALA A 137 -15.71 0.91 8.37
N TRP A 138 -15.06 2.09 8.21
CA TRP A 138 -14.86 2.70 6.91
C TRP A 138 -14.13 1.78 5.94
N GLN A 139 -12.98 1.22 6.35
CA GLN A 139 -12.19 0.30 5.51
C GLN A 139 -13.01 -0.91 5.10
N LEU A 140 -13.69 -1.57 6.06
CA LEU A 140 -14.52 -2.73 5.78
C LEU A 140 -15.67 -2.40 4.81
N VAL A 141 -16.41 -1.31 5.06
CA VAL A 141 -17.52 -0.90 4.19
C VAL A 141 -17.02 -0.54 2.79
N ALA A 142 -15.92 0.22 2.68
CA ALA A 142 -15.35 0.59 1.40
C ALA A 142 -14.85 -0.64 0.62
N HIS A 143 -14.25 -1.61 1.31
CA HIS A 143 -13.79 -2.88 0.74
C HIS A 143 -14.96 -3.69 0.15
N GLU A 144 -16.01 -3.90 0.94
CA GLU A 144 -17.18 -4.66 0.48
C GLU A 144 -17.95 -3.93 -0.65
N VAL A 145 -18.04 -2.60 -0.56
CA VAL A 145 -18.61 -1.78 -1.65
C VAL A 145 -17.77 -1.92 -2.91
N ALA A 146 -16.44 -1.99 -2.80
CA ALA A 146 -15.56 -2.15 -3.95
C ALA A 146 -15.81 -3.45 -4.70
N HIS A 147 -16.02 -4.54 -4.00
CA HIS A 147 -16.39 -5.82 -4.60
C HIS A 147 -17.73 -5.72 -5.35
N VAL A 148 -18.75 -5.05 -4.74
CA VAL A 148 -20.04 -4.83 -5.40
C VAL A 148 -19.89 -4.00 -6.67
N VAL A 149 -19.10 -2.93 -6.60
CA VAL A 149 -18.83 -2.05 -7.76
C VAL A 149 -18.17 -2.83 -8.88
N LEU A 150 -17.15 -3.63 -8.57
CA LEU A 150 -16.46 -4.45 -9.56
C LEU A 150 -17.40 -5.48 -10.20
N ASP A 151 -18.12 -6.25 -9.40
CA ASP A 151 -19.06 -7.25 -9.89
C ASP A 151 -20.10 -6.65 -10.86
N ARG A 152 -20.65 -5.48 -10.50
CA ARG A 152 -21.60 -4.77 -11.34
C ARG A 152 -20.95 -4.16 -12.58
N ARG A 153 -19.74 -3.62 -12.44
CA ARG A 153 -18.98 -3.06 -13.54
C ARG A 153 -18.64 -4.11 -14.58
N LEU A 154 -18.26 -5.31 -14.13
CA LEU A 154 -17.92 -6.44 -14.97
C LEU A 154 -19.14 -7.33 -15.34
N ARG A 155 -20.34 -6.99 -14.86
CA ARG A 155 -21.57 -7.81 -15.06
C ARG A 155 -21.41 -9.27 -14.62
N GLY A 156 -20.61 -9.51 -13.58
CA GLY A 156 -20.30 -10.83 -13.06
C GLY A 156 -19.33 -11.63 -13.93
N ASN A 157 -18.62 -11.01 -14.85
CA ASN A 157 -17.55 -11.65 -15.61
C ASN A 157 -16.41 -12.05 -14.65
N PRO A 158 -15.99 -13.32 -14.62
CA PRO A 158 -15.00 -13.80 -13.67
C PRO A 158 -13.61 -13.20 -13.95
N VAL A 159 -12.94 -12.77 -12.88
CA VAL A 159 -11.57 -12.31 -12.88
C VAL A 159 -10.74 -13.11 -11.87
N PRO A 160 -9.40 -13.11 -11.97
CA PRO A 160 -8.55 -13.73 -10.95
C PRO A 160 -8.81 -13.14 -9.55
N LEU A 161 -8.69 -13.97 -8.52
CA LEU A 161 -8.96 -13.52 -7.14
C LEU A 161 -8.01 -12.40 -6.71
N TRP A 162 -6.74 -12.42 -7.12
CA TRP A 162 -5.83 -11.32 -6.86
C TRP A 162 -6.29 -9.99 -7.47
N PHE A 163 -6.94 -10.01 -8.64
CA PHE A 163 -7.49 -8.81 -9.25
C PHE A 163 -8.70 -8.30 -8.46
N HIS A 164 -9.57 -9.22 -8.03
CA HIS A 164 -10.77 -8.92 -7.26
C HIS A 164 -10.44 -8.30 -5.90
N GLU A 165 -9.49 -8.91 -5.18
CA GLU A 165 -9.04 -8.42 -3.88
C GLU A 165 -8.18 -7.15 -4.00
N GLY A 166 -7.29 -7.10 -4.99
CA GLY A 166 -6.46 -5.91 -5.24
C GLY A 166 -7.29 -4.68 -5.59
N TRP A 167 -8.38 -4.85 -6.36
CA TRP A 167 -9.36 -3.80 -6.61
C TRP A 167 -10.00 -3.31 -5.31
N ALA A 168 -10.45 -4.23 -4.45
CA ALA A 168 -11.10 -3.89 -3.20
C ALA A 168 -10.16 -3.15 -2.24
N GLN A 169 -8.92 -3.63 -2.09
CA GLN A 169 -7.88 -2.97 -1.29
C GLN A 169 -7.56 -1.55 -1.79
N GLU A 170 -7.45 -1.38 -3.09
CA GLU A 170 -7.15 -0.08 -3.69
C GLU A 170 -8.23 0.97 -3.42
N HIS A 171 -9.50 0.56 -3.45
CA HIS A 171 -10.64 1.46 -3.22
C HIS A 171 -11.00 1.62 -1.75
N ALA A 172 -10.61 0.69 -0.88
CA ALA A 172 -10.73 0.84 0.56
C ALA A 172 -9.68 1.80 1.16
N ALA A 173 -8.75 2.30 0.33
CA ALA A 173 -7.61 3.12 0.75
C ALA A 173 -6.76 2.43 1.84
N GLU A 174 -6.61 1.13 1.74
CA GLU A 174 -5.87 0.30 2.72
C GLU A 174 -4.36 0.31 2.51
N TRP A 175 -3.87 1.18 1.61
CA TRP A 175 -2.43 1.34 1.44
C TRP A 175 -1.84 2.04 2.66
N ASP A 176 -1.26 1.26 3.54
CA ASP A 176 -0.54 1.72 4.71
C ASP A 176 0.99 1.59 4.54
N GLY A 177 1.76 2.25 5.40
CA GLY A 177 3.22 2.10 5.42
C GLY A 177 3.67 0.66 5.71
N ASP A 178 2.80 -0.13 6.36
CA ASP A 178 3.04 -1.53 6.65
C ASP A 178 2.92 -2.40 5.40
N ALA A 179 2.05 -2.07 4.46
CA ALA A 179 1.95 -2.77 3.18
C ALA A 179 3.24 -2.60 2.36
N LEU A 180 3.75 -1.37 2.25
CA LEU A 180 5.02 -1.10 1.57
C LEU A 180 6.19 -1.83 2.24
N TRP A 181 6.22 -1.85 3.58
CA TRP A 181 7.22 -2.59 4.32
C TRP A 181 7.11 -4.10 4.07
N ARG A 182 5.90 -4.68 4.11
CA ARG A 182 5.66 -6.10 3.84
C ARG A 182 6.14 -6.51 2.45
N LEU A 183 5.79 -5.73 1.41
CA LEU A 183 6.23 -5.97 0.03
C LEU A 183 7.74 -5.88 -0.11
N SER A 184 8.36 -4.85 0.47
CA SER A 184 9.81 -4.67 0.45
C SER A 184 10.54 -5.82 1.15
N TRP A 185 10.05 -6.23 2.32
CA TRP A 185 10.61 -7.34 3.08
C TRP A 185 10.45 -8.67 2.35
N ALA A 186 9.25 -8.95 1.83
CA ALA A 186 8.97 -10.16 1.06
C ALA A 186 9.85 -10.26 -0.19
N SER A 187 10.00 -9.17 -0.92
CA SER A 187 10.88 -9.10 -2.07
C SER A 187 12.36 -9.31 -1.71
N TRP A 188 12.80 -8.78 -0.57
CA TRP A 188 14.18 -8.92 -0.11
C TRP A 188 14.48 -10.35 0.37
N THR A 189 13.57 -10.93 1.13
CA THR A 189 13.70 -12.29 1.68
C THR A 189 13.31 -13.39 0.68
N ARG A 190 12.79 -13.01 -0.49
CA ARG A 190 12.26 -13.93 -1.51
C ARG A 190 11.10 -14.79 -0.96
N THR A 191 10.29 -14.21 -0.13
CA THR A 191 9.07 -14.85 0.45
C THR A 191 7.79 -14.31 -0.18
N ALA A 192 7.89 -13.51 -1.25
CA ALA A 192 6.76 -13.08 -2.05
C ALA A 192 5.97 -14.28 -2.56
N ILE A 193 4.67 -14.12 -2.64
CA ILE A 193 3.75 -15.14 -3.15
C ILE A 193 3.64 -14.91 -4.66
N PRO A 194 3.96 -15.89 -5.51
CA PRO A 194 3.76 -15.74 -6.93
C PRO A 194 2.31 -15.35 -7.25
N LEU A 195 2.11 -14.27 -8.01
CA LEU A 195 0.78 -13.74 -8.28
C LEU A 195 -0.15 -14.78 -8.90
N GLY A 196 0.43 -15.71 -9.68
CA GLY A 196 -0.29 -16.84 -10.25
C GLY A 196 -0.90 -17.81 -9.21
N GLU A 197 -0.32 -17.93 -8.02
CA GLU A 197 -0.88 -18.73 -6.92
C GLU A 197 -2.14 -18.06 -6.33
N LEU A 198 -2.23 -16.73 -6.41
CA LEU A 198 -3.36 -15.94 -5.92
C LEU A 198 -4.54 -15.85 -6.91
N ARG A 199 -4.52 -16.64 -8.00
CA ARG A 199 -5.65 -16.67 -8.96
C ARG A 199 -6.92 -17.26 -8.37
N HIS A 200 -6.77 -18.30 -7.53
CA HIS A 200 -7.87 -19.15 -7.10
C HIS A 200 -7.98 -19.32 -5.59
N GLY A 201 -7.05 -18.79 -4.82
CA GLY A 201 -7.02 -18.91 -3.38
C GLY A 201 -6.11 -17.91 -2.70
N PHE A 202 -6.49 -17.56 -1.48
CA PHE A 202 -5.69 -16.71 -0.59
C PHE A 202 -5.33 -17.48 0.67
N PRO A 203 -4.20 -17.15 1.30
CA PRO A 203 -3.89 -17.64 2.64
C PRO A 203 -4.98 -17.20 3.62
N TYR A 204 -5.41 -18.11 4.49
CA TYR A 204 -6.59 -17.89 5.33
C TYR A 204 -6.40 -16.84 6.42
N SER A 205 -5.16 -16.56 6.89
CA SER A 205 -4.94 -15.64 7.99
C SER A 205 -3.47 -15.27 8.16
N GLY A 206 -3.24 -14.28 9.02
CA GLY A 206 -1.91 -13.90 9.49
C GLY A 206 -1.07 -13.10 8.50
N PRO A 207 0.26 -13.02 8.72
CA PRO A 207 1.14 -12.18 7.91
C PRO A 207 1.17 -12.53 6.42
N ARG A 208 0.95 -13.82 6.09
CA ARG A 208 0.92 -14.28 4.70
C ARG A 208 -0.34 -13.82 3.96
N ALA A 209 -1.50 -13.79 4.66
CA ALA A 209 -2.72 -13.21 4.11
C ALA A 209 -2.55 -11.72 3.84
N ALA A 210 -2.03 -10.98 4.83
CA ALA A 210 -1.77 -9.55 4.67
C ALA A 210 -0.79 -9.24 3.53
N LEU A 211 0.20 -10.12 3.28
CA LEU A 211 1.10 -10.02 2.14
C LEU A 211 0.35 -10.26 0.82
N ALA A 212 -0.49 -11.29 0.73
CA ALA A 212 -1.28 -11.58 -0.47
C ALA A 212 -2.18 -10.41 -0.87
N TYR A 213 -2.83 -9.76 0.10
CA TYR A 213 -3.62 -8.54 -0.13
C TYR A 213 -2.74 -7.39 -0.64
N ALA A 214 -1.59 -7.15 -0.02
CA ALA A 214 -0.67 -6.10 -0.45
C ALA A 214 -0.12 -6.34 -1.86
N GLU A 215 0.24 -7.58 -2.21
CA GLU A 215 0.69 -7.96 -3.56
C GLU A 215 -0.43 -7.78 -4.59
N SER A 216 -1.64 -8.17 -4.26
CA SER A 216 -2.82 -7.99 -5.11
C SER A 216 -3.11 -6.51 -5.39
N GLN A 217 -3.05 -5.67 -4.34
CA GLN A 217 -3.20 -4.23 -4.48
C GLN A 217 -2.10 -3.64 -5.38
N ALA A 218 -0.84 -4.00 -5.15
CA ALA A 218 0.27 -3.54 -5.96
C ALA A 218 0.14 -3.96 -7.43
N ALA A 219 -0.39 -5.16 -7.71
CA ALA A 219 -0.63 -5.63 -9.07
C ALA A 219 -1.74 -4.82 -9.77
N VAL A 220 -2.81 -4.49 -9.06
CA VAL A 220 -3.86 -3.61 -9.61
C VAL A 220 -3.35 -2.19 -9.82
N GLN A 221 -2.51 -1.66 -8.92
CA GLN A 221 -1.88 -0.35 -9.12
C GLN A 221 -0.95 -0.33 -10.33
N ASP A 222 -0.20 -1.40 -10.58
CA ASP A 222 0.64 -1.53 -11.78
C ASP A 222 -0.21 -1.47 -13.06
N LEU A 223 -1.35 -2.16 -13.10
CA LEU A 223 -2.31 -2.09 -14.21
C LEU A 223 -2.92 -0.69 -14.39
N ARG A 224 -3.20 0.02 -13.30
CA ARG A 224 -3.79 1.36 -13.32
C ARG A 224 -2.78 2.46 -13.69
N HIS A 225 -1.49 2.13 -13.74
CA HIS A 225 -0.45 3.11 -14.09
C HIS A 225 -0.65 3.70 -15.49
N ASP A 226 -1.15 2.90 -16.44
CA ASP A 226 -1.60 3.35 -17.75
C ASP A 226 -3.12 3.48 -17.74
N ALA A 227 -3.62 4.71 -17.61
CA ALA A 227 -5.05 4.97 -17.50
C ALA A 227 -5.86 4.59 -18.75
N GLU A 228 -5.25 4.63 -19.94
CA GLU A 228 -5.91 4.27 -21.21
C GLU A 228 -6.02 2.73 -21.30
N ALA A 229 -4.95 2.01 -21.05
CA ALA A 229 -4.94 0.56 -20.98
C ALA A 229 -5.90 0.03 -19.90
N TRP A 230 -5.91 0.68 -18.74
CA TRP A 230 -6.83 0.34 -17.63
C TRP A 230 -8.31 0.50 -18.04
N ALA A 231 -8.68 1.64 -18.62
CA ALA A 231 -10.06 1.86 -19.05
C ALA A 231 -10.47 0.84 -20.13
N HIS A 232 -9.58 0.55 -21.07
CA HIS A 232 -9.83 -0.44 -22.12
C HIS A 232 -9.96 -1.86 -21.56
N LEU A 233 -9.14 -2.23 -20.58
CA LEU A 233 -9.27 -3.51 -19.86
C LEU A 233 -10.67 -3.67 -19.24
N LEU A 234 -11.14 -2.65 -18.51
CA LEU A 234 -12.46 -2.67 -17.89
C LEU A 234 -13.61 -2.73 -18.92
N GLU A 235 -13.48 -2.07 -20.06
CA GLU A 235 -14.46 -2.12 -21.14
C GLU A 235 -14.54 -3.52 -21.77
N LEU A 236 -13.40 -4.17 -22.03
CA LEU A 236 -13.37 -5.52 -22.57
C LEU A 236 -13.96 -6.53 -21.58
N LEU A 237 -13.63 -6.39 -20.29
CA LEU A 237 -14.19 -7.23 -19.25
C LEU A 237 -15.71 -7.03 -19.09
N GLU A 238 -16.20 -5.78 -19.19
CA GLU A 238 -17.64 -5.49 -19.20
C GLU A 238 -18.35 -6.10 -20.40
N ALA A 239 -17.68 -6.15 -21.55
CA ALA A 239 -18.21 -6.79 -22.75
C ALA A 239 -18.27 -8.32 -22.66
N GLY A 240 -17.71 -8.92 -21.59
CA GLY A 240 -17.69 -10.36 -21.34
C GLY A 240 -16.45 -11.08 -21.90
N GLU A 241 -15.42 -10.33 -22.30
CA GLU A 241 -14.14 -10.95 -22.69
C GLU A 241 -13.48 -11.63 -21.50
N ARG A 242 -12.84 -12.77 -21.77
CA ARG A 242 -12.07 -13.46 -20.72
C ARG A 242 -10.94 -12.59 -20.23
N PHE A 243 -10.63 -12.62 -18.94
CA PHE A 243 -9.59 -11.80 -18.32
C PHE A 243 -8.25 -11.89 -19.07
N GLU A 244 -7.81 -13.10 -19.44
CA GLU A 244 -6.58 -13.32 -20.19
C GLU A 244 -6.57 -12.60 -21.55
N THR A 245 -7.69 -12.68 -22.29
CA THR A 245 -7.85 -12.02 -23.60
C THR A 245 -7.88 -10.51 -23.43
N ALA A 246 -8.70 -10.02 -22.49
CA ALA A 246 -8.85 -8.59 -22.22
C ALA A 246 -7.51 -7.97 -21.79
N LEU A 247 -6.76 -8.64 -20.93
CA LEU A 247 -5.44 -8.19 -20.49
C LEU A 247 -4.45 -8.15 -21.65
N SER A 248 -4.42 -9.21 -22.48
CA SER A 248 -3.54 -9.25 -23.65
C SER A 248 -3.82 -8.13 -24.66
N VAL A 249 -5.10 -7.80 -24.87
CA VAL A 249 -5.50 -6.74 -25.80
C VAL A 249 -5.22 -5.36 -25.23
N ALA A 250 -5.56 -5.13 -23.95
CA ALA A 250 -5.46 -3.81 -23.34
C ALA A 250 -4.02 -3.46 -22.93
N VAL A 251 -3.29 -4.41 -22.37
CA VAL A 251 -1.95 -4.19 -21.80
C VAL A 251 -0.83 -4.72 -22.70
N GLY A 252 -1.17 -5.52 -23.70
CA GLY A 252 -0.20 -6.12 -24.63
C GLY A 252 0.56 -7.31 -24.05
N ARG A 253 0.11 -7.85 -22.90
CA ARG A 253 0.69 -9.02 -22.22
C ARG A 253 -0.41 -9.99 -21.82
N GLY A 254 -0.20 -11.29 -22.05
CA GLY A 254 -1.09 -12.31 -21.52
C GLY A 254 -1.02 -12.40 -19.97
N GLN A 255 -2.02 -13.04 -19.37
CA GLN A 255 -2.10 -13.10 -17.90
C GLN A 255 -0.83 -13.70 -17.26
N ALA A 256 -0.33 -14.83 -17.78
CA ALA A 256 0.87 -15.46 -17.24
C ALA A 256 2.13 -14.58 -17.41
N GLU A 257 2.21 -13.84 -18.52
CA GLU A 257 3.32 -12.90 -18.78
C GLU A 257 3.24 -11.68 -17.85
N PHE A 258 2.05 -11.15 -17.59
CA PHE A 258 1.85 -10.08 -16.64
C PHE A 258 2.25 -10.49 -15.22
N GLU A 259 1.79 -11.66 -14.78
CA GLU A 259 2.09 -12.17 -13.44
C GLU A 259 3.61 -12.42 -13.26
N ALA A 260 4.27 -12.99 -14.27
CA ALA A 260 5.72 -13.16 -14.25
C ALA A 260 6.48 -11.82 -14.25
N HIS A 261 5.98 -10.82 -14.98
CA HIS A 261 6.51 -9.46 -14.95
C HIS A 261 6.35 -8.83 -13.57
N PHE A 262 5.18 -8.96 -12.96
CA PHE A 262 4.93 -8.47 -11.60
C PHE A 262 5.89 -9.10 -10.60
N ASP A 263 6.00 -10.42 -10.58
CA ASP A 263 6.87 -11.17 -9.67
C ASP A 263 8.36 -10.80 -9.84
N GLY A 264 8.81 -10.55 -11.06
CA GLY A 264 10.19 -10.21 -11.37
C GLY A 264 10.52 -8.72 -11.23
N GLU A 265 9.84 -7.88 -12.00
CA GLU A 265 10.18 -6.46 -12.18
C GLU A 265 9.55 -5.59 -11.09
N VAL A 266 8.24 -5.72 -10.85
CA VAL A 266 7.52 -4.87 -9.90
C VAL A 266 7.97 -5.17 -8.48
N MET A 267 7.97 -6.45 -8.10
CA MET A 267 8.46 -6.87 -6.78
C MET A 267 9.96 -6.59 -6.61
N GLY A 268 10.76 -6.69 -7.68
CA GLY A 268 12.16 -6.26 -7.70
C GLY A 268 12.33 -4.76 -7.41
N GLY A 269 11.35 -3.94 -7.82
CA GLY A 269 11.24 -2.52 -7.48
C GLY A 269 11.13 -2.30 -5.97
N PHE A 270 10.20 -2.98 -5.30
CA PHE A 270 10.01 -2.86 -3.84
C PHE A 270 11.27 -3.20 -3.04
N ARG A 271 12.08 -4.14 -3.49
CA ARG A 271 13.38 -4.46 -2.88
C ARG A 271 14.32 -3.25 -2.85
N ARG A 272 14.39 -2.50 -3.94
CA ARG A 272 15.23 -1.29 -4.03
C ARG A 272 14.69 -0.18 -3.13
N TRP A 273 13.38 -0.01 -3.09
CA TRP A 273 12.71 0.98 -2.25
C TRP A 273 12.83 0.67 -0.76
N GLY A 274 12.70 -0.59 -0.36
CA GLY A 274 12.87 -1.02 1.02
C GLY A 274 14.25 -0.70 1.59
N LEU A 275 15.29 -0.72 0.76
CA LEU A 275 16.63 -0.32 1.15
C LEU A 275 16.76 1.20 1.38
N LEU A 276 15.97 1.99 0.65
CA LEU A 276 16.06 3.46 0.70
C LEU A 276 15.14 4.09 1.75
N PHE A 277 13.96 3.53 1.98
CA PHE A 277 12.88 4.13 2.77
C PHE A 277 12.27 3.24 3.86
N GLY A 278 12.73 2.00 4.03
CA GLY A 278 12.31 1.16 5.14
C GLY A 278 12.63 1.82 6.48
N GLY A 279 11.89 1.50 7.55
CA GLY A 279 12.15 2.02 8.89
C GLY A 279 13.61 1.82 9.37
N THR A 280 14.33 0.87 8.75
CA THR A 280 15.78 0.70 8.85
C THR A 280 16.58 1.81 8.17
N SER A 281 15.99 2.61 7.26
CA SER A 281 16.74 3.67 6.55
C SER A 281 17.11 4.82 7.49
N LEU A 282 16.25 5.18 8.44
CA LEU A 282 16.61 6.17 9.46
C LEU A 282 17.70 5.64 10.37
N PHE A 283 17.58 4.38 10.85
CA PHE A 283 18.64 3.72 11.62
C PHE A 283 19.88 3.46 10.77
N GLY A 284 19.74 3.09 9.50
CA GLY A 284 20.83 2.93 8.54
C GLY A 284 21.54 4.27 8.27
N LEU A 285 20.80 5.36 8.09
CA LEU A 285 21.36 6.70 7.96
C LEU A 285 22.07 7.14 9.22
N MET A 286 21.48 6.92 10.39
CA MET A 286 22.12 7.20 11.69
C MET A 286 23.38 6.35 11.88
N ALA A 287 23.35 5.06 11.55
CA ALA A 287 24.51 4.19 11.60
C ALA A 287 25.60 4.64 10.61
N LEU A 288 25.24 5.06 9.41
CA LEU A 288 26.18 5.61 8.43
C LEU A 288 26.81 6.90 8.95
N ILE A 289 26.01 7.84 9.47
CA ILE A 289 26.52 9.09 10.10
C ILE A 289 27.46 8.75 11.24
N PHE A 290 27.11 7.79 12.08
CA PHE A 290 27.93 7.33 13.20
C PHE A 290 29.25 6.71 12.73
N LEU A 291 29.23 5.86 11.71
CA LEU A 291 30.43 5.27 11.11
C LEU A 291 31.34 6.33 10.48
N VAL A 292 30.76 7.32 9.79
CA VAL A 292 31.52 8.46 9.24
C VAL A 292 32.12 9.30 10.38
N ALA A 293 31.38 9.55 11.44
CA ALA A 293 31.86 10.28 12.62
C ALA A 293 33.00 9.54 13.32
N ILE A 294 32.86 8.21 13.54
CA ILE A 294 33.92 7.37 14.08
C ILE A 294 35.15 7.37 13.16
N GLY A 295 34.97 7.21 11.85
CA GLY A 295 36.06 7.24 10.89
C GLY A 295 36.83 8.56 10.91
N ARG A 296 36.10 9.70 11.02
CA ARG A 296 36.72 11.02 11.17
C ARG A 296 37.42 11.18 12.51
N TYR A 297 36.83 10.69 13.59
CA TYR A 297 37.45 10.71 14.92
C TYR A 297 38.74 9.89 14.96
N LEU A 298 38.74 8.67 14.44
CA LEU A 298 39.93 7.81 14.39
C LEU A 298 41.03 8.39 13.49
N ARG A 299 40.68 9.02 12.36
CA ARG A 299 41.65 9.74 11.50
C ARG A 299 42.29 10.89 12.25
N ARG A 300 41.51 11.72 12.96
CA ARG A 300 42.01 12.81 13.77
C ARG A 300 42.93 12.30 14.87
N ARG A 301 42.53 11.25 15.60
CA ARG A 301 43.33 10.63 16.66
C ARG A 301 44.69 10.12 16.14
N ARG A 302 44.70 9.48 14.95
CA ARG A 302 45.96 9.07 14.30
C ARG A 302 46.83 10.25 13.87
N ALA A 303 46.27 11.34 13.41
CA ALA A 303 46.99 12.55 13.06
C ALA A 303 47.63 13.20 14.31
N TYR A 304 46.94 13.21 15.46
CA TYR A 304 47.52 13.71 16.71
C TYR A 304 48.57 12.77 17.28
N ALA A 305 48.40 11.43 17.18
CA ALA A 305 49.40 10.48 17.62
C ALA A 305 50.71 10.51 16.80
N GLY A 306 50.64 10.95 15.53
CA GLY A 306 51.81 11.21 14.69
C GLY A 306 52.53 12.53 14.98
N ALA A 307 51.84 13.51 15.59
CA ALA A 307 52.42 14.81 15.94
C ALA A 307 53.15 14.79 17.27
N ASP A 308 52.93 13.82 18.15
CA ASP A 308 53.60 13.67 19.46
C ASP A 308 54.92 12.87 19.37
N SER A 309 55.41 12.54 18.18
CA SER A 309 56.64 11.74 18.02
C SER A 309 57.93 12.52 17.94
N ASP A 310 57.90 13.85 18.08
CA ASP A 310 59.10 14.63 18.33
C ASP A 310 59.10 15.20 19.75
N PRO A 311 59.67 14.47 20.73
CA PRO A 311 60.01 15.12 22.02
C PRO A 311 61.17 16.07 21.78
N GLU A 312 60.91 17.38 21.78
CA GLU A 312 62.01 18.36 21.93
C GLU A 312 62.84 17.91 23.11
N PRO A 313 64.19 17.77 22.93
CA PRO A 313 65.04 17.47 24.03
C PRO A 313 65.02 18.66 24.95
N TYR A 314 64.41 18.54 26.11
CA TYR A 314 64.61 19.48 27.22
C TYR A 314 66.09 19.61 27.45
N GLY A 315 66.69 20.71 26.99
CA GLY A 315 68.04 21.06 27.31
C GLY A 315 68.23 21.17 28.81
N PRO A 316 69.44 20.84 29.32
CA PRO A 316 69.67 20.79 30.77
C PRO A 316 69.45 22.17 31.39
N TRP A 317 68.59 22.23 32.38
CA TRP A 317 68.34 23.36 33.26
C TRP A 317 69.66 23.87 33.85
N SER A 318 70.30 24.90 33.29
CA SER A 318 71.41 25.60 33.93
C SER A 318 70.87 26.41 35.12
N GLY A 319 70.88 25.82 36.29
CA GLY A 319 70.50 26.46 37.53
C GLY A 319 71.46 27.55 37.89
N ARG A 320 71.18 28.79 37.54
CA ARG A 320 71.79 29.99 38.13
C ARG A 320 71.27 30.12 39.56
N ARG A 321 72.04 29.64 40.53
CA ARG A 321 71.90 30.03 41.93
C ARG A 321 72.09 31.54 42.05
N ARG A 322 71.02 32.30 42.21
CA ARG A 322 71.10 33.67 42.70
C ARG A 322 71.41 33.65 44.19
N GLY A 323 72.61 34.15 44.59
CA GLY A 323 73.06 34.24 45.97
C GLY A 323 72.09 35.10 46.81
N LEU A 324 71.64 34.54 47.91
CA LEU A 324 70.99 35.30 48.99
C LEU A 324 72.01 36.21 49.69
N GLY A 325 71.97 37.49 49.40
CA GLY A 325 72.68 38.55 50.15
C GLY A 325 72.15 38.61 51.60
N ARG A 326 72.97 38.24 52.57
CA ARG A 326 72.72 38.48 53.97
C ARG A 326 72.70 40.00 54.23
N ARG A 327 71.58 40.57 54.57
CA ARG A 327 71.48 41.86 55.24
C ARG A 327 71.83 41.71 56.74
N ARG A 328 72.89 42.32 57.13
CA ARG A 328 73.25 42.57 58.57
C ARG A 328 72.31 43.63 59.09
N VAL A 329 71.67 43.37 60.20
CA VAL A 329 71.03 44.37 61.05
C VAL A 329 72.03 44.81 62.04
N LYS A 330 72.27 46.13 62.13
CA LYS A 330 72.99 46.87 63.17
C LYS A 330 71.96 47.69 63.96
N GLY A 331 72.04 47.60 65.25
CA GLY A 331 71.58 48.53 66.20
C GLY A 331 70.29 48.29 66.85
#